data_060c45eccd1459b3b6e9a3c98b07ee84
#
_entry.id   060c45eccd1459b3b6e9a3c98b07ee84
#
_cell.length_a   1.000
_cell.length_b   1.000
_cell.length_c   1.000
_cell.angle_alpha   90.00
_cell.angle_beta   90.00
_cell.angle_gamma   90.00
#
_symmetry.space_group_name_H-M   'P 1'
#
loop_
_entity.id
_entity.type
_entity.pdbx_description
1 polymer ?
#
loop_
_entity_poly.entity_id
_entity_poly.type
_entity_poly.pdbx_seq_one_letter_code
_entity_poly.pdbx_strand_id
1 'polypeptide(L)'
;MAELWDDDISPRTISRALKKIGFTRKKTYGYQERDEQQREEFMAQIEQMEPEEVVYLDEAGMNSQDSDYPYGYCEEGKRFHALKSGKRQGRVSMIAAWCHQQLLAPFSFEGCCNRTVFELWLEFILIPTLKPGQTLVLDNATFHKGGRIPELVEAAQCRLLYLPPYSPDLNKIEKCWSWLKARIRHCIEQFDSLHDAMDSVLKTAS
;
A
#
# COMPACT_ATOMS: atom_id res chain seq x y z
N MET A 1 1.14 -0.34 35.11
CA MET A 1 2.62 -0.32 35.29
C MET A 1 3.15 1.03 35.83
N ALA A 2 2.41 2.13 35.64
CA ALA A 2 2.77 3.42 36.27
C ALA A 2 2.69 3.42 37.79
N GLU A 3 1.85 2.58 38.40
CA GLU A 3 1.65 2.47 39.84
C GLU A 3 2.84 1.84 40.62
N LEU A 4 3.85 1.33 39.92
CA LEU A 4 5.03 0.67 40.52
C LEU A 4 6.27 1.57 40.60
N TRP A 5 6.19 2.79 40.11
CA TRP A 5 7.33 3.71 40.04
C TRP A 5 6.89 5.08 40.51
N ASP A 6 7.62 5.63 41.47
CA ASP A 6 7.35 6.96 42.07
C ASP A 6 7.64 8.15 41.13
N ASP A 7 8.24 7.89 39.95
CA ASP A 7 8.59 8.89 38.95
C ASP A 7 7.87 8.65 37.60
N ASP A 8 7.50 9.73 36.97
CA ASP A 8 6.84 9.77 35.66
C ASP A 8 7.80 9.34 34.54
N ILE A 9 7.87 8.03 34.25
CA ILE A 9 8.77 7.48 33.24
C ILE A 9 8.21 7.71 31.85
N SER A 10 8.96 8.43 30.99
CA SER A 10 8.52 8.71 29.63
C SER A 10 8.29 7.44 28.82
N PRO A 11 7.26 7.38 27.94
CA PRO A 11 7.00 6.25 27.05
C PRO A 11 8.20 5.88 26.17
N ARG A 12 9.06 6.87 25.87
CA ARG A 12 10.30 6.67 25.10
C ARG A 12 11.34 5.89 25.89
N THR A 13 11.45 6.13 27.21
CA THR A 13 12.35 5.39 28.09
C THR A 13 11.91 3.93 28.21
N ILE A 14 10.60 3.69 28.39
CA ILE A 14 10.02 2.34 28.42
C ILE A 14 10.28 1.62 27.10
N SER A 15 10.03 2.27 25.95
CA SER A 15 10.28 1.70 24.64
C SER A 15 11.74 1.30 24.41
N ARG A 16 12.69 2.12 24.89
CA ARG A 16 14.14 1.81 24.82
C ARG A 16 14.51 0.62 25.71
N ALA A 17 13.98 0.56 26.93
CA ALA A 17 14.22 -0.56 27.83
C ALA A 17 13.68 -1.87 27.26
N LEU A 18 12.45 -1.85 26.78
CA LEU A 18 11.83 -3.01 26.11
C LEU A 18 12.66 -3.50 24.93
N LYS A 19 13.16 -2.58 24.09
CA LYS A 19 14.01 -2.93 22.95
C LYS A 19 15.32 -3.60 23.35
N LYS A 20 15.94 -3.16 24.45
CA LYS A 20 17.17 -3.77 24.99
C LYS A 20 16.99 -5.22 25.44
N ILE A 21 15.79 -5.60 25.89
CA ILE A 21 15.45 -6.98 26.31
C ILE A 21 14.74 -7.78 25.22
N GLY A 22 14.84 -7.31 23.94
CA GLY A 22 14.32 -8.06 22.79
C GLY A 22 12.85 -7.84 22.47
N PHE A 23 12.15 -6.94 23.18
CA PHE A 23 10.75 -6.64 22.88
C PHE A 23 10.64 -5.53 21.84
N THR A 24 9.79 -5.72 20.85
CA THR A 24 9.48 -4.72 19.82
C THR A 24 7.99 -4.35 19.84
N ARG A 25 7.70 -3.09 19.53
CA ARG A 25 6.31 -2.64 19.40
C ARG A 25 5.66 -3.35 18.23
N LYS A 26 4.57 -4.08 18.48
CA LYS A 26 3.74 -4.76 17.50
C LYS A 26 2.33 -4.21 17.53
N LYS A 27 1.55 -4.42 16.45
CA LYS A 27 0.11 -4.19 16.49
C LYS A 27 -0.50 -5.12 17.53
N THR A 28 -1.44 -4.61 18.34
CA THR A 28 -2.05 -5.33 19.45
C THR A 28 -3.31 -6.09 19.06
N TYR A 29 -3.81 -5.89 17.85
CA TYR A 29 -5.02 -6.56 17.35
C TYR A 29 -4.78 -7.15 15.96
N GLY A 30 -5.43 -8.28 15.71
CA GLY A 30 -5.65 -8.89 14.41
C GLY A 30 -7.15 -8.90 14.12
N TYR A 31 -7.51 -9.24 12.89
CA TYR A 31 -8.91 -9.42 12.52
C TYR A 31 -9.37 -10.80 13.00
N GLN A 32 -10.56 -10.88 13.63
CA GLN A 32 -11.14 -12.15 14.11
C GLN A 32 -11.51 -13.08 12.95
N GLU A 33 -11.82 -12.48 11.80
CA GLU A 33 -12.18 -13.18 10.57
C GLU A 33 -10.97 -13.71 9.79
N ARG A 34 -9.77 -13.55 10.33
CA ARG A 34 -8.53 -14.02 9.74
C ARG A 34 -8.46 -15.55 9.84
N ASP A 35 -8.27 -16.20 8.71
CA ASP A 35 -8.13 -17.66 8.62
C ASP A 35 -6.65 -18.02 8.52
N GLU A 36 -6.07 -18.54 9.60
CA GLU A 36 -4.65 -18.90 9.64
C GLU A 36 -4.35 -20.11 8.76
N GLN A 37 -5.28 -21.06 8.57
CA GLN A 37 -5.07 -22.20 7.69
C GLN A 37 -4.97 -21.74 6.23
N GLN A 38 -5.88 -20.91 5.76
CA GLN A 38 -5.80 -20.35 4.39
C GLN A 38 -4.51 -19.54 4.18
N ARG A 39 -4.01 -18.89 5.22
CA ARG A 39 -2.75 -18.15 5.16
C ARG A 39 -1.55 -19.06 5.02
N GLU A 40 -1.51 -20.16 5.78
CA GLU A 40 -0.45 -21.17 5.68
C GLU A 40 -0.46 -21.82 4.29
N GLU A 41 -1.63 -22.20 3.78
CA GLU A 41 -1.79 -22.76 2.43
C GLU A 41 -1.32 -21.77 1.35
N PHE A 42 -1.70 -20.48 1.47
CA PHE A 42 -1.24 -19.44 0.54
C PHE A 42 0.28 -19.27 0.59
N MET A 43 0.86 -19.16 1.79
CA MET A 43 2.32 -19.03 1.94
C MET A 43 3.05 -20.25 1.36
N ALA A 44 2.57 -21.46 1.61
CA ALA A 44 3.15 -22.67 1.05
C ALA A 44 3.09 -22.70 -0.48
N GLN A 45 2.02 -22.16 -1.11
CA GLN A 45 1.95 -22.03 -2.55
C GLN A 45 2.97 -21.00 -3.09
N ILE A 46 3.09 -19.85 -2.43
CA ILE A 46 4.03 -18.80 -2.85
C ILE A 46 5.48 -19.23 -2.66
N GLU A 47 5.81 -20.00 -1.62
CA GLU A 47 7.17 -20.51 -1.37
C GLU A 47 7.65 -21.52 -2.43
N GLN A 48 6.73 -22.12 -3.18
CA GLN A 48 7.06 -23.03 -4.29
C GLN A 48 7.31 -22.32 -5.63
N MET A 49 7.11 -21.00 -5.68
CA MET A 49 7.25 -20.19 -6.89
C MET A 49 8.52 -19.34 -6.81
N GLU A 50 9.18 -19.16 -7.95
CA GLU A 50 10.29 -18.21 -8.03
C GLU A 50 9.78 -16.76 -7.87
N PRO A 51 10.57 -15.86 -7.29
CA PRO A 51 10.15 -14.47 -7.06
C PRO A 51 9.68 -13.74 -8.32
N GLU A 52 10.20 -14.09 -9.49
CA GLU A 52 9.85 -13.54 -10.80
C GLU A 52 8.51 -14.05 -11.33
N GLU A 53 8.01 -15.15 -10.78
CA GLU A 53 6.73 -15.74 -11.18
C GLU A 53 5.55 -15.10 -10.43
N VAL A 54 5.80 -14.37 -9.32
CA VAL A 54 4.74 -13.83 -8.47
C VAL A 54 4.60 -12.33 -8.68
N VAL A 55 3.45 -11.90 -9.14
CA VAL A 55 3.09 -10.51 -9.43
C VAL A 55 1.98 -10.07 -8.49
N TYR A 56 2.28 -9.20 -7.53
CA TYR A 56 1.31 -8.66 -6.57
C TYR A 56 0.66 -7.41 -7.13
N LEU A 57 -0.65 -7.37 -7.17
CA LEU A 57 -1.45 -6.24 -7.66
C LEU A 57 -2.19 -5.57 -6.51
N ASP A 58 -2.33 -4.25 -6.57
CA ASP A 58 -3.10 -3.49 -5.60
C ASP A 58 -3.35 -2.06 -6.07
N GLU A 59 -4.28 -1.38 -5.41
CA GLU A 59 -4.53 0.04 -5.57
C GLU A 59 -4.28 0.80 -4.28
N ALA A 60 -3.75 1.99 -4.45
CA ALA A 60 -3.59 2.92 -3.35
C ALA A 60 -4.15 4.29 -3.73
N GLY A 61 -4.66 5.02 -2.75
CA GLY A 61 -5.14 6.38 -2.98
C GLY A 61 -4.52 7.35 -1.99
N MET A 62 -4.47 8.61 -2.40
CA MET A 62 -4.11 9.74 -1.57
C MET A 62 -5.12 10.87 -1.77
N ASN A 63 -5.33 11.64 -0.71
CA ASN A 63 -6.06 12.90 -0.78
C ASN A 63 -5.07 14.05 -0.60
N SER A 64 -5.41 15.23 -1.06
CA SER A 64 -4.57 16.43 -0.87
C SER A 64 -4.25 16.72 0.60
N GLN A 65 -5.10 16.24 1.51
CA GLN A 65 -4.94 16.42 2.96
C GLN A 65 -4.01 15.38 3.61
N ASP A 66 -3.63 14.34 2.90
CA ASP A 66 -2.73 13.29 3.43
C ASP A 66 -1.28 13.79 3.59
N SER A 67 -0.94 14.96 3.04
CA SER A 67 0.34 15.64 3.21
C SER A 67 0.38 16.58 4.43
N ASP A 68 -0.75 16.84 5.09
CA ASP A 68 -0.82 17.77 6.20
C ASP A 68 -0.16 17.19 7.45
N TYR A 69 0.80 17.92 8.00
CA TYR A 69 1.40 17.60 9.29
C TYR A 69 0.52 18.13 10.42
N PRO A 70 -0.04 17.28 11.29
CA PRO A 70 -0.92 17.72 12.37
C PRO A 70 -0.20 18.47 13.51
N TYR A 71 1.13 18.43 13.52
CA TYR A 71 1.97 19.02 14.57
C TYR A 71 3.16 19.78 13.97
N GLY A 72 3.51 20.91 14.57
CA GLY A 72 4.70 21.68 14.27
C GLY A 72 5.36 22.17 15.56
N TYR A 73 6.58 22.68 15.45
CA TYR A 73 7.29 23.28 16.58
C TYR A 73 7.18 24.80 16.51
N CYS A 74 6.92 25.44 17.65
CA CYS A 74 6.96 26.88 17.82
C CYS A 74 7.56 27.22 19.19
N GLU A 75 7.81 28.48 19.45
CA GLU A 75 8.27 28.94 20.74
C GLU A 75 7.25 28.63 21.86
N GLU A 76 7.77 28.31 23.04
CA GLU A 76 6.93 28.01 24.21
C GLU A 76 5.97 29.17 24.49
N GLY A 77 4.71 28.85 24.72
CA GLY A 77 3.64 29.85 24.95
C GLY A 77 3.06 30.48 23.68
N LYS A 78 3.60 30.24 22.49
CA LYS A 78 3.04 30.68 21.21
C LYS A 78 2.24 29.57 20.54
N ARG A 79 1.30 29.95 19.66
CA ARG A 79 0.57 29.03 18.79
C ARG A 79 1.06 29.20 17.36
N PHE A 80 1.34 28.08 16.72
CA PHE A 80 1.63 28.04 15.30
C PHE A 80 0.38 27.59 14.54
N HIS A 81 -0.02 28.37 13.53
CA HIS A 81 -1.12 28.04 12.64
C HIS A 81 -0.62 28.09 11.20
N ALA A 82 -0.46 26.93 10.57
CA ALA A 82 -0.33 26.87 9.12
C ALA A 82 -1.69 27.10 8.48
N LEU A 83 -1.74 27.93 7.45
CA LEU A 83 -2.95 28.10 6.65
C LEU A 83 -3.15 26.87 5.79
N LYS A 84 -4.32 26.25 5.93
CA LYS A 84 -4.71 25.06 5.19
C LYS A 84 -5.85 25.42 4.24
N SER A 85 -5.78 24.91 3.00
CA SER A 85 -6.92 25.03 2.09
C SER A 85 -8.10 24.23 2.63
N GLY A 86 -9.23 24.88 2.83
CA GLY A 86 -10.51 24.24 3.20
C GLY A 86 -11.19 23.49 2.05
N LYS A 87 -10.69 23.66 0.82
CA LYS A 87 -11.22 22.96 -0.36
C LYS A 87 -10.62 21.56 -0.41
N ARG A 88 -11.46 20.55 -0.32
CA ARG A 88 -11.09 19.18 -0.64
C ARG A 88 -10.77 19.10 -2.14
N GLN A 89 -9.52 18.99 -2.50
CA GLN A 89 -9.15 18.50 -3.82
C GLN A 89 -9.50 17.01 -3.89
N GLY A 90 -9.90 16.55 -5.08
CA GLY A 90 -10.33 15.18 -5.27
C GLY A 90 -9.29 14.13 -4.85
N ARG A 91 -9.76 12.92 -4.65
CA ARG A 91 -8.89 11.76 -4.43
C ARG A 91 -8.17 11.42 -5.74
N VAL A 92 -6.87 11.22 -5.67
CA VAL A 92 -6.07 10.62 -6.73
C VAL A 92 -5.72 9.19 -6.30
N SER A 93 -5.99 8.25 -7.18
CA SER A 93 -5.68 6.84 -6.99
C SER A 93 -4.51 6.44 -7.89
N MET A 94 -3.76 5.45 -7.46
CA MET A 94 -2.72 4.80 -8.24
C MET A 94 -2.92 3.30 -8.18
N ILE A 95 -2.63 2.64 -9.28
CA ILE A 95 -2.66 1.19 -9.44
C ILE A 95 -1.34 0.74 -10.02
N ALA A 96 -0.82 -0.39 -9.56
CA ALA A 96 0.41 -0.97 -10.08
C ALA A 96 0.51 -2.45 -9.72
N ALA A 97 1.51 -3.10 -10.30
CA ALA A 97 1.92 -4.43 -9.90
C ALA A 97 3.36 -4.41 -9.36
N TRP A 98 3.67 -5.38 -8.50
CA TRP A 98 4.97 -5.56 -7.88
C TRP A 98 5.50 -6.96 -8.14
N CYS A 99 6.62 -7.06 -8.82
CA CYS A 99 7.28 -8.32 -9.13
C CYS A 99 8.79 -8.18 -8.92
N HIS A 100 9.38 -9.09 -8.18
CA HIS A 100 10.84 -9.17 -7.98
C HIS A 100 11.50 -7.81 -7.73
N GLN A 101 10.99 -7.04 -6.77
CA GLN A 101 11.45 -5.69 -6.39
C GLN A 101 11.30 -4.61 -7.49
N GLN A 102 10.53 -4.85 -8.52
CA GLN A 102 10.21 -3.89 -9.57
C GLN A 102 8.73 -3.50 -9.52
N LEU A 103 8.48 -2.22 -9.73
CA LEU A 103 7.14 -1.68 -9.93
C LEU A 103 6.79 -1.80 -11.42
N LEU A 104 5.74 -2.53 -11.72
CA LEU A 104 5.27 -2.78 -13.09
C LEU A 104 3.97 -2.02 -13.34
N ALA A 105 3.83 -1.50 -14.56
CA ALA A 105 2.59 -0.90 -15.06
C ALA A 105 1.96 0.16 -14.10
N PRO A 106 2.74 1.07 -13.47
CA PRO A 106 2.16 2.07 -12.59
C PRO A 106 1.28 3.04 -13.40
N PHE A 107 0.10 3.33 -12.83
CA PHE A 107 -0.86 4.24 -13.45
C PHE A 107 -1.60 5.03 -12.36
N SER A 108 -1.78 6.34 -12.56
CA SER A 108 -2.53 7.21 -11.68
C SER A 108 -3.78 7.74 -12.37
N PHE A 109 -4.83 8.00 -11.60
CA PHE A 109 -6.10 8.52 -12.10
C PHE A 109 -6.89 9.22 -11.00
N GLU A 110 -7.75 10.13 -11.39
CA GLU A 110 -8.65 10.82 -10.45
C GLU A 110 -9.81 9.90 -10.02
N GLY A 111 -10.17 9.99 -8.75
CA GLY A 111 -11.28 9.23 -8.18
C GLY A 111 -10.86 7.87 -7.59
N CYS A 112 -11.82 6.95 -7.53
CA CYS A 112 -11.64 5.61 -6.95
C CYS A 112 -11.56 4.54 -8.04
N CYS A 113 -10.74 3.52 -7.80
CA CYS A 113 -10.72 2.33 -8.67
C CYS A 113 -12.07 1.61 -8.62
N ASN A 114 -12.51 1.18 -9.77
CA ASN A 114 -13.66 0.31 -9.95
C ASN A 114 -13.31 -0.80 -10.96
N ARG A 115 -14.21 -1.76 -11.15
CA ARG A 115 -13.97 -2.90 -12.06
C ARG A 115 -13.57 -2.46 -13.45
N THR A 116 -14.24 -1.49 -14.03
CA THR A 116 -13.95 -1.03 -15.40
C THR A 116 -12.55 -0.47 -15.51
N VAL A 117 -12.15 0.39 -14.57
CA VAL A 117 -10.78 0.96 -14.54
C VAL A 117 -9.75 -0.14 -14.36
N PHE A 118 -10.00 -1.10 -13.43
CA PHE A 118 -9.10 -2.21 -13.19
C PHE A 118 -8.94 -3.12 -14.42
N GLU A 119 -10.04 -3.51 -15.07
CA GLU A 119 -10.02 -4.37 -16.28
C GLU A 119 -9.31 -3.69 -17.44
N LEU A 120 -9.54 -2.39 -17.67
CA LEU A 120 -8.84 -1.63 -18.71
C LEU A 120 -7.34 -1.53 -18.42
N TRP A 121 -6.96 -1.23 -17.18
CA TRP A 121 -5.57 -1.20 -16.78
C TRP A 121 -4.90 -2.57 -16.91
N LEU A 122 -5.58 -3.63 -16.48
CA LEU A 122 -5.10 -5.01 -16.61
C LEU A 122 -4.85 -5.36 -18.07
N GLU A 123 -5.84 -5.11 -18.95
CA GLU A 123 -5.79 -5.48 -20.37
C GLU A 123 -4.74 -4.69 -21.16
N PHE A 124 -4.72 -3.35 -20.99
CA PHE A 124 -3.94 -2.48 -21.86
C PHE A 124 -2.59 -2.06 -21.29
N ILE A 125 -2.40 -2.13 -19.97
CA ILE A 125 -1.18 -1.62 -19.35
C ILE A 125 -0.37 -2.75 -18.68
N LEU A 126 -1.00 -3.60 -17.86
CA LEU A 126 -0.27 -4.64 -17.14
C LEU A 126 0.04 -5.86 -18.01
N ILE A 127 -0.95 -6.47 -18.66
CA ILE A 127 -0.76 -7.71 -19.44
C ILE A 127 0.38 -7.61 -20.45
N PRO A 128 0.57 -6.50 -21.19
CA PRO A 128 1.70 -6.36 -22.10
C PRO A 128 3.09 -6.45 -21.45
N THR A 129 3.18 -6.31 -20.14
CA THR A 129 4.44 -6.40 -19.37
C THR A 129 4.67 -7.77 -18.74
N LEU A 130 3.63 -8.61 -18.72
CA LEU A 130 3.69 -9.94 -18.10
C LEU A 130 4.36 -10.97 -18.98
N LYS A 131 4.86 -12.02 -18.32
CA LYS A 131 5.40 -13.21 -18.97
C LYS A 131 4.44 -14.39 -18.77
N PRO A 132 4.25 -15.25 -19.77
CA PRO A 132 3.49 -16.48 -19.59
C PRO A 132 3.99 -17.30 -18.38
N GLY A 133 3.04 -17.88 -17.65
CA GLY A 133 3.34 -18.67 -16.43
C GLY A 133 3.32 -17.89 -15.13
N GLN A 134 3.35 -16.55 -15.17
CA GLN A 134 3.28 -15.73 -13.95
C GLN A 134 1.95 -15.88 -13.22
N THR A 135 1.97 -15.71 -11.91
CA THR A 135 0.81 -15.77 -11.02
C THR A 135 0.50 -14.38 -10.48
N LEU A 136 -0.67 -13.87 -10.81
CA LEU A 136 -1.17 -12.58 -10.36
C LEU A 136 -1.85 -12.75 -9.02
N VAL A 137 -1.37 -12.04 -8.02
CA VAL A 137 -1.89 -12.08 -6.65
C VAL A 137 -2.71 -10.81 -6.41
N LEU A 138 -4.00 -10.98 -6.13
CA LEU A 138 -4.96 -9.90 -5.86
C LEU A 138 -5.56 -10.04 -4.48
N ASP A 139 -6.04 -8.93 -3.92
CA ASP A 139 -6.88 -8.98 -2.74
C ASP A 139 -8.30 -9.48 -3.04
N ASN A 140 -9.10 -9.63 -1.99
CA ASN A 140 -10.48 -10.11 -2.09
C ASN A 140 -11.52 -9.01 -2.35
N ALA A 141 -11.15 -7.83 -2.84
CA ALA A 141 -12.12 -6.79 -3.16
C ALA A 141 -13.19 -7.31 -4.14
N THR A 142 -14.42 -6.88 -3.94
CA THR A 142 -15.57 -7.39 -4.70
C THR A 142 -15.41 -7.15 -6.21
N PHE A 143 -14.78 -6.05 -6.60
CA PHE A 143 -14.58 -5.73 -8.01
C PHE A 143 -13.42 -6.51 -8.66
N HIS A 144 -12.54 -7.14 -7.87
CA HIS A 144 -11.52 -8.08 -8.38
C HIS A 144 -12.07 -9.48 -8.68
N LYS A 145 -13.29 -9.79 -8.22
CA LYS A 145 -13.90 -11.12 -8.42
C LYS A 145 -14.88 -11.10 -9.57
N GLY A 146 -14.65 -11.98 -10.55
CA GLY A 146 -15.51 -12.09 -11.74
C GLY A 146 -15.22 -11.03 -12.80
N GLY A 147 -16.24 -10.68 -13.62
CA GLY A 147 -16.04 -9.84 -14.79
C GLY A 147 -15.13 -10.52 -15.83
N ARG A 148 -14.35 -9.72 -16.53
CA ARG A 148 -13.39 -10.20 -17.55
C ARG A 148 -12.02 -10.59 -16.98
N ILE A 149 -11.78 -10.37 -15.69
CA ILE A 149 -10.45 -10.56 -15.08
C ILE A 149 -9.92 -11.98 -15.26
N PRO A 150 -10.68 -13.05 -14.94
CA PRO A 150 -10.18 -14.41 -15.15
C PRO A 150 -9.86 -14.72 -16.60
N GLU A 151 -10.72 -14.30 -17.53
CA GLU A 151 -10.55 -14.51 -18.99
C GLU A 151 -9.29 -13.78 -19.51
N LEU A 152 -9.07 -12.55 -19.08
CA LEU A 152 -7.90 -11.75 -19.48
C LEU A 152 -6.60 -12.38 -18.96
N VAL A 153 -6.57 -12.85 -17.71
CA VAL A 153 -5.41 -13.49 -17.12
C VAL A 153 -5.11 -14.83 -17.77
N GLU A 154 -6.13 -15.64 -18.06
CA GLU A 154 -5.99 -16.91 -18.76
C GLU A 154 -5.50 -16.70 -20.20
N ALA A 155 -6.06 -15.74 -20.93
CA ALA A 155 -5.62 -15.40 -22.29
C ALA A 155 -4.14 -14.96 -22.33
N ALA A 156 -3.65 -14.33 -21.27
CA ALA A 156 -2.24 -13.98 -21.08
C ALA A 156 -1.35 -15.18 -20.66
N GLN A 157 -1.92 -16.38 -20.57
CA GLN A 157 -1.25 -17.59 -20.06
C GLN A 157 -0.69 -17.42 -18.65
N CYS A 158 -1.35 -16.60 -17.83
CA CYS A 158 -1.03 -16.35 -16.43
C CYS A 158 -2.03 -17.06 -15.51
N ARG A 159 -1.70 -17.11 -14.23
CA ARG A 159 -2.57 -17.67 -13.18
C ARG A 159 -3.08 -16.58 -12.26
N LEU A 160 -4.26 -16.79 -11.68
CA LEU A 160 -4.88 -15.89 -10.73
C LEU A 160 -4.89 -16.53 -9.35
N LEU A 161 -4.40 -15.82 -8.34
CA LEU A 161 -4.40 -16.25 -6.95
C LEU A 161 -4.91 -15.11 -6.07
N TYR A 162 -5.85 -15.41 -5.19
CA TYR A 162 -6.37 -14.41 -4.26
C TYR A 162 -5.71 -14.52 -2.90
N LEU A 163 -5.41 -13.38 -2.30
CA LEU A 163 -4.94 -13.30 -0.91
C LEU A 163 -5.97 -13.93 0.04
N PRO A 164 -5.55 -14.55 1.12
CA PRO A 164 -6.46 -14.93 2.19
C PRO A 164 -7.20 -13.71 2.74
N PRO A 165 -8.44 -13.86 3.22
CA PRO A 165 -9.19 -12.77 3.82
C PRO A 165 -8.40 -12.07 4.93
N TYR A 166 -8.54 -10.75 5.02
CA TYR A 166 -7.90 -9.91 6.05
C TYR A 166 -6.38 -10.07 6.18
N SER A 167 -5.69 -10.31 5.07
CA SER A 167 -4.25 -10.59 5.02
C SER A 167 -3.45 -9.61 4.16
N PRO A 168 -3.58 -8.27 4.34
CA PRO A 168 -2.82 -7.30 3.55
C PRO A 168 -1.31 -7.39 3.79
N ASP A 169 -0.90 -7.91 4.93
CA ASP A 169 0.50 -8.16 5.27
C ASP A 169 1.19 -9.18 4.36
N LEU A 170 0.43 -10.02 3.65
CA LEU A 170 0.94 -10.95 2.64
C LEU A 170 1.06 -10.30 1.25
N ASN A 171 0.47 -9.11 1.03
CA ASN A 171 0.64 -8.37 -0.20
C ASN A 171 1.96 -7.58 -0.18
N LYS A 172 2.94 -8.04 -0.96
CA LYS A 172 4.29 -7.44 -0.93
C LYS A 172 4.33 -6.01 -1.47
N ILE A 173 3.36 -5.58 -2.28
CA ILE A 173 3.27 -4.21 -2.83
C ILE A 173 2.97 -3.17 -1.75
N GLU A 174 2.40 -3.54 -0.61
CA GLU A 174 2.05 -2.62 0.49
C GLU A 174 3.27 -1.82 1.02
N LYS A 175 4.45 -2.45 1.03
CA LYS A 175 5.69 -1.76 1.40
C LYS A 175 6.09 -0.72 0.35
N CYS A 176 5.88 -1.04 -0.93
CA CYS A 176 6.12 -0.11 -2.03
C CYS A 176 5.17 1.09 -1.93
N TRP A 177 3.88 0.88 -1.64
CA TRP A 177 2.93 1.97 -1.41
C TRP A 177 3.34 2.90 -0.29
N SER A 178 3.81 2.35 0.83
CA SER A 178 4.29 3.16 1.96
C SER A 178 5.45 4.06 1.55
N TRP A 179 6.40 3.54 0.78
CA TRP A 179 7.55 4.28 0.28
C TRP A 179 7.13 5.34 -0.75
N LEU A 180 6.29 4.99 -1.73
CA LEU A 180 5.79 5.92 -2.75
C LEU A 180 5.02 7.08 -2.13
N LYS A 181 4.08 6.79 -1.22
CA LYS A 181 3.31 7.81 -0.50
C LYS A 181 4.22 8.77 0.30
N ALA A 182 5.29 8.26 0.91
CA ALA A 182 6.25 9.10 1.62
C ALA A 182 6.99 10.04 0.64
N ARG A 183 7.41 9.55 -0.52
CA ARG A 183 8.06 10.37 -1.55
C ARG A 183 7.13 11.43 -2.13
N ILE A 184 5.89 11.06 -2.45
CA ILE A 184 4.88 11.99 -2.97
C ILE A 184 4.64 13.13 -1.97
N ARG A 185 4.47 12.80 -0.67
CA ARG A 185 4.32 13.84 0.39
C ARG A 185 5.52 14.77 0.49
N HIS A 186 6.72 14.26 0.24
CA HIS A 186 7.93 15.05 0.32
C HIS A 186 8.10 16.03 -0.85
N CYS A 187 7.58 15.71 -2.02
CA CYS A 187 7.75 16.53 -3.23
C CYS A 187 6.48 17.28 -3.66
N ILE A 188 5.34 17.05 -3.03
CA ILE A 188 4.04 17.60 -3.48
C ILE A 188 4.03 19.13 -3.63
N GLU A 189 4.77 19.85 -2.77
CA GLU A 189 4.87 21.31 -2.83
C GLU A 189 5.60 21.85 -4.06
N GLN A 190 6.29 20.97 -4.81
CA GLN A 190 7.02 21.29 -6.04
C GLN A 190 6.13 21.16 -7.28
N PHE A 191 4.89 20.74 -7.14
CA PHE A 191 3.97 20.46 -8.24
C PHE A 191 2.65 21.22 -8.07
N ASP A 192 1.98 21.51 -9.20
CA ASP A 192 0.71 22.23 -9.21
C ASP A 192 -0.45 21.38 -8.67
N SER A 193 -0.33 20.04 -8.75
CA SER A 193 -1.35 19.12 -8.27
C SER A 193 -0.77 17.86 -7.62
N LEU A 194 -1.59 17.19 -6.79
CA LEU A 194 -1.26 15.87 -6.25
C LEU A 194 -1.06 14.84 -7.38
N HIS A 195 -1.83 14.95 -8.45
CA HIS A 195 -1.73 14.07 -9.61
C HIS A 195 -0.36 14.18 -10.29
N ASP A 196 0.11 15.41 -10.55
CA ASP A 196 1.42 15.63 -11.17
C ASP A 196 2.57 15.13 -10.29
N ALA A 197 2.48 15.36 -8.97
CA ALA A 197 3.45 14.83 -8.02
C ALA A 197 3.47 13.30 -8.04
N MET A 198 2.29 12.66 -8.06
CA MET A 198 2.14 11.20 -8.10
C MET A 198 2.72 10.63 -9.39
N ASP A 199 2.37 11.19 -10.54
CA ASP A 199 2.88 10.80 -11.85
C ASP A 199 4.40 10.89 -11.94
N SER A 200 4.97 11.99 -11.43
CA SER A 200 6.42 12.17 -11.41
C SER A 200 7.12 11.10 -10.58
N VAL A 201 6.58 10.78 -9.40
CA VAL A 201 7.15 9.74 -8.52
C VAL A 201 7.00 8.36 -9.12
N LEU A 202 5.85 8.02 -9.70
CA LEU A 202 5.61 6.72 -10.34
C LEU A 202 6.54 6.50 -11.53
N LYS A 203 6.75 7.51 -12.38
CA LYS A 203 7.70 7.44 -13.52
C LYS A 203 9.14 7.19 -13.11
N THR A 204 9.54 7.63 -11.92
CA THR A 204 10.92 7.43 -11.42
C THR A 204 11.09 6.14 -10.64
N ALA A 205 10.01 5.46 -10.31
CA ALA A 205 9.99 4.23 -9.50
C ALA A 205 9.82 2.94 -10.32
N SER A 206 9.42 3.08 -11.60
CA SER A 206 9.19 1.97 -12.54
C SER A 206 10.43 1.59 -13.32
#